data_f7e00c1f8b47e01041b4f3b805860d24
#
_entry.id   f7e00c1f8b47e01041b4f3b805860d24
#
_cell.length_a   1.000
_cell.length_b   1.000
_cell.length_c   1.000
_cell.angle_alpha   90.00
_cell.angle_beta   90.00
_cell.angle_gamma   90.00
#
_symmetry.space_group_name_H-M   'P 1'
#
loop_
_entity.id
_entity.type
_entity.pdbx_description
1 polymer ?
#
loop_
_entity_poly.entity_id
_entity_poly.type
_entity_poly.pdbx_seq_one_letter_code
_entity_poly.pdbx_strand_id
1 'polypeptide(L)'
;MRTVIRNSPSACATLLESSVGTVEEVLSLMKDADWVHFACHGIQDSARPTSSGLCLANRRRLKISDIIALSRPRGGLAFLSACQTAMGDEGLTDEAIHIAAGMLFAGYGGVVGTMWSISDKHAPVVARDVYEQLFRDGKRPDYREAARALHGAIGRLRGKASFATWLPFIHVGL
;
A
#
# COMPACT_ATOMS: atom_id res chain seq x y z
N MET A 1 -8.41 1.38 8.66
CA MET A 1 -8.00 -0.01 8.70
C MET A 1 -9.05 -0.97 9.27
N ARG A 2 -9.64 -0.75 10.43
CA ARG A 2 -10.74 -1.60 10.96
C ARG A 2 -11.92 -1.80 9.99
N THR A 3 -12.20 -0.84 9.11
CA THR A 3 -13.26 -0.94 8.10
C THR A 3 -12.92 -1.94 6.99
N VAL A 4 -11.66 -2.06 6.62
CA VAL A 4 -11.19 -3.03 5.60
C VAL A 4 -11.40 -4.46 6.08
N ILE A 5 -11.08 -4.73 7.35
CA ILE A 5 -11.24 -6.05 7.98
C ILE A 5 -12.71 -6.46 8.06
N ARG A 6 -13.63 -5.50 8.31
CA ARG A 6 -15.08 -5.76 8.38
C ARG A 6 -15.70 -6.18 7.05
N ASN A 7 -15.13 -5.75 5.94
CA ASN A 7 -15.65 -6.05 4.60
C ASN A 7 -15.04 -7.30 3.97
N SER A 8 -14.15 -7.99 4.68
CA SER A 8 -13.56 -9.27 4.25
C SER A 8 -14.43 -10.43 4.73
N PRO A 9 -15.25 -11.05 3.86
CA PRO A 9 -16.33 -11.96 4.30
C PRO A 9 -15.86 -13.32 4.83
N SER A 10 -14.60 -13.69 4.62
CA SER A 10 -14.06 -15.00 5.05
C SER A 10 -12.55 -15.01 5.17
N ALA A 11 -11.90 -13.88 4.99
CA ALA A 11 -10.47 -13.83 5.03
C ALA A 11 -9.97 -13.72 6.46
N CYS A 12 -9.06 -14.57 6.82
CA CYS A 12 -8.21 -14.38 7.97
C CYS A 12 -7.41 -13.09 7.74
N ALA A 13 -7.85 -11.97 8.32
CA ALA A 13 -7.13 -10.71 8.24
C ALA A 13 -6.36 -10.50 9.55
N THR A 14 -5.04 -10.41 9.44
CA THR A 14 -4.17 -10.07 10.57
C THR A 14 -3.90 -8.57 10.57
N LEU A 15 -4.23 -7.90 11.68
CA LEU A 15 -3.91 -6.50 11.90
C LEU A 15 -2.68 -6.41 12.81
N LEU A 16 -1.60 -5.83 12.30
CA LEU A 16 -0.47 -5.41 13.11
C LEU A 16 -0.63 -3.93 13.46
N GLU A 17 -0.85 -3.64 14.72
CA GLU A 17 -0.86 -2.26 15.21
C GLU A 17 0.57 -1.73 15.35
N SER A 18 0.75 -0.41 15.22
CA SER A 18 2.04 0.26 15.17
C SER A 18 2.94 0.05 16.40
N SER A 19 2.43 -0.53 17.48
CA SER A 19 3.18 -0.79 18.71
C SER A 19 3.87 -2.16 18.75
N VAL A 20 3.52 -3.10 17.85
CA VAL A 20 3.87 -4.52 17.98
C VAL A 20 4.66 -5.08 16.78
N GLY A 21 4.47 -4.55 15.56
CA GLY A 21 5.06 -5.15 14.36
C GLY A 21 6.58 -4.96 14.23
N THR A 22 7.35 -6.03 14.39
CA THR A 22 8.78 -6.05 14.01
C THR A 22 8.96 -6.27 12.52
N VAL A 23 10.14 -5.96 11.97
CA VAL A 23 10.45 -6.20 10.55
C VAL A 23 10.34 -7.68 10.23
N GLU A 24 10.87 -8.54 11.11
CA GLU A 24 10.88 -9.99 10.96
C GLU A 24 9.47 -10.57 10.95
N GLU A 25 8.61 -10.09 11.83
CA GLU A 25 7.21 -10.51 11.92
C GLU A 25 6.42 -10.06 10.68
N VAL A 26 6.59 -8.81 10.25
CA VAL A 26 5.95 -8.31 9.01
C VAL A 26 6.40 -9.12 7.81
N LEU A 27 7.71 -9.38 7.64
CA LEU A 27 8.23 -10.19 6.55
C LEU A 27 7.70 -11.63 6.59
N SER A 28 7.60 -12.22 7.79
CA SER A 28 7.02 -13.56 7.95
C SER A 28 5.57 -13.61 7.48
N LEU A 29 4.74 -12.65 7.90
CA LEU A 29 3.34 -12.58 7.48
C LEU A 29 3.19 -12.28 5.98
N MET A 30 4.07 -11.45 5.41
CA MET A 30 4.04 -11.13 3.98
C MET A 30 4.30 -12.35 3.10
N LYS A 31 5.04 -13.36 3.56
CA LYS A 31 5.30 -14.59 2.78
C LYS A 31 4.03 -15.34 2.44
N ASP A 32 3.10 -15.40 3.41
CA ASP A 32 1.89 -16.21 3.31
C ASP A 32 0.64 -15.37 2.96
N ALA A 33 0.74 -14.03 3.05
CA ALA A 33 -0.38 -13.15 2.77
C ALA A 33 -0.57 -12.94 1.26
N ASP A 34 -1.74 -13.25 0.73
CA ASP A 34 -2.10 -12.89 -0.64
C ASP A 34 -2.12 -11.37 -0.83
N TRP A 35 -2.61 -10.64 0.18
CA TRP A 35 -2.76 -9.19 0.14
C TRP A 35 -2.15 -8.54 1.37
N VAL A 36 -1.52 -7.39 1.15
CA VAL A 36 -0.99 -6.56 2.24
C VAL A 36 -1.47 -5.12 2.12
N HIS A 37 -1.69 -4.48 3.27
CA HIS A 37 -2.01 -3.06 3.32
C HIS A 37 -1.11 -2.37 4.34
N PHE A 38 -0.29 -1.45 3.87
CA PHE A 38 0.56 -0.61 4.70
C PHE A 38 -0.06 0.78 4.85
N ALA A 39 -0.43 1.15 6.07
CA ALA A 39 -0.85 2.49 6.47
C ALA A 39 0.20 3.04 7.45
N CYS A 40 1.32 3.48 6.93
CA CYS A 40 2.47 3.95 7.69
C CYS A 40 3.22 5.05 6.91
N HIS A 41 4.34 5.54 7.44
CA HIS A 41 5.17 6.51 6.73
C HIS A 41 6.18 5.81 5.82
N GLY A 42 6.43 6.39 4.65
CA GLY A 42 7.58 6.06 3.81
C GLY A 42 8.83 6.79 4.32
N ILE A 43 9.98 6.15 4.23
CA ILE A 43 11.29 6.73 4.56
C ILE A 43 12.17 6.62 3.33
N GLN A 44 12.69 7.76 2.89
CA GLN A 44 13.55 7.87 1.74
C GLN A 44 15.04 7.82 2.15
N ASP A 45 15.86 7.19 1.33
CA ASP A 45 17.32 7.21 1.38
C ASP A 45 17.84 7.46 -0.04
N SER A 46 18.05 8.74 -0.39
CA SER A 46 18.48 9.16 -1.73
C SER A 46 19.88 8.65 -2.10
N ALA A 47 20.72 8.43 -1.11
CA ALA A 47 22.07 7.90 -1.34
C ALA A 47 22.06 6.39 -1.61
N ARG A 48 21.06 5.67 -1.08
CA ARG A 48 20.91 4.22 -1.21
C ARG A 48 19.44 3.87 -1.41
N PRO A 49 18.92 3.95 -2.63
CA PRO A 49 17.48 3.75 -2.91
C PRO A 49 16.90 2.44 -2.38
N THR A 50 17.65 1.35 -2.38
CA THR A 50 17.22 0.06 -1.81
C THR A 50 17.10 0.06 -0.27
N SER A 51 17.67 1.07 0.39
CA SER A 51 17.50 1.33 1.83
C SER A 51 16.27 2.17 2.14
N SER A 52 15.63 2.78 1.15
CA SER A 52 14.30 3.36 1.28
C SER A 52 13.30 2.29 1.71
N GLY A 53 12.19 2.65 2.34
CA GLY A 53 11.22 1.66 2.80
C GLY A 53 10.11 2.25 3.65
N LEU A 54 9.44 1.38 4.37
CA LEU A 54 8.28 1.68 5.20
C LEU A 54 8.69 1.77 6.68
N CYS A 55 8.21 2.81 7.36
CA CYS A 55 8.45 3.01 8.79
C CYS A 55 7.48 2.15 9.60
N LEU A 56 8.01 1.13 10.25
CA LEU A 56 7.26 0.28 11.17
C LEU A 56 7.33 0.79 12.61
N ALA A 57 6.78 0.01 13.55
CA ALA A 57 6.87 0.25 14.97
C ALA A 57 8.32 0.51 15.42
N ASN A 58 8.46 1.31 16.48
CA ASN A 58 9.77 1.65 17.05
C ASN A 58 10.77 2.30 16.07
N ARG A 59 10.25 2.99 15.03
CA ARG A 59 11.04 3.62 13.96
C ARG A 59 11.92 2.63 13.18
N ARG A 60 11.64 1.35 13.24
CA ARG A 60 12.29 0.37 12.38
C ARG A 60 11.85 0.53 10.94
N ARG A 61 12.76 0.29 10.01
CA ARG A 61 12.52 0.44 8.58
C ARG A 61 12.43 -0.93 7.93
N LEU A 62 11.28 -1.23 7.30
CA LEU A 62 11.15 -2.32 6.34
C LEU A 62 11.70 -1.81 5.01
N LYS A 63 12.92 -2.21 4.66
CA LYS A 63 13.62 -1.72 3.47
C LYS A 63 13.08 -2.35 2.20
N ILE A 64 13.25 -1.66 1.08
CA ILE A 64 12.96 -2.22 -0.25
C ILE A 64 13.77 -3.50 -0.49
N SER A 65 15.05 -3.53 -0.08
CA SER A 65 15.90 -4.73 -0.16
C SER A 65 15.30 -5.95 0.57
N ASP A 66 14.70 -5.73 1.75
CA ASP A 66 14.11 -6.80 2.54
C ASP A 66 12.85 -7.34 1.86
N ILE A 67 12.05 -6.43 1.27
CA ILE A 67 10.83 -6.77 0.52
C ILE A 67 11.19 -7.58 -0.73
N ILE A 68 12.16 -7.14 -1.52
CA ILE A 68 12.61 -7.85 -2.74
C ILE A 68 13.12 -9.25 -2.40
N ALA A 69 13.80 -9.41 -1.26
CA ALA A 69 14.32 -10.70 -0.81
C ALA A 69 13.26 -11.73 -0.43
N LEU A 70 11.98 -11.32 -0.29
CA LEU A 70 10.89 -12.23 0.10
C LEU A 70 10.64 -13.35 -0.91
N SER A 71 10.84 -13.11 -2.21
CA SER A 71 10.69 -14.12 -3.28
C SER A 71 9.43 -14.99 -3.13
N ARG A 72 8.28 -14.37 -2.97
CA ARG A 72 6.99 -15.05 -2.79
C ARG A 72 6.37 -15.49 -4.13
N PRO A 73 5.40 -16.43 -4.15
CA PRO A 73 4.65 -16.77 -5.36
C PRO A 73 3.99 -15.52 -5.97
N ARG A 74 3.96 -15.46 -7.31
CA ARG A 74 3.36 -14.32 -8.01
C ARG A 74 1.85 -14.23 -7.77
N GLY A 75 1.36 -13.03 -7.55
CA GLY A 75 -0.06 -12.70 -7.39
C GLY A 75 -0.34 -11.86 -6.16
N GLY A 76 -1.62 -11.51 -5.99
CA GLY A 76 -2.07 -10.69 -4.86
C GLY A 76 -1.86 -9.19 -5.02
N LEU A 77 -2.26 -8.44 -4.00
CA LEU A 77 -2.29 -6.97 -4.00
C LEU A 77 -1.48 -6.41 -2.84
N ALA A 78 -0.62 -5.43 -3.13
CA ALA A 78 -0.06 -4.53 -2.12
C ALA A 78 -0.77 -3.18 -2.18
N PHE A 79 -1.35 -2.73 -1.07
CA PHE A 79 -1.96 -1.40 -0.95
C PHE A 79 -1.08 -0.54 -0.04
N LEU A 80 -0.52 0.53 -0.59
CA LEU A 80 0.41 1.42 0.09
C LEU A 80 -0.28 2.76 0.38
N SER A 81 -0.88 2.91 1.55
CA SER A 81 -1.34 4.19 2.09
C SER A 81 -0.19 4.86 2.86
N ALA A 82 1.00 4.82 2.31
CA ALA A 82 2.19 5.38 2.94
C ALA A 82 2.33 6.83 2.49
N CYS A 83 2.06 7.78 3.39
CA CYS A 83 2.41 9.18 3.16
C CYS A 83 3.94 9.31 3.16
N GLN A 84 4.50 9.89 2.12
CA GLN A 84 5.89 10.35 2.18
C GLN A 84 5.98 11.48 3.20
N THR A 85 6.58 11.22 4.33
CA THR A 85 7.15 12.27 5.13
C THR A 85 8.56 12.52 4.59
N ALA A 86 8.65 13.21 3.46
CA ALA A 86 9.91 13.82 3.05
C ALA A 86 10.29 14.85 4.12
N MET A 87 11.14 14.48 5.02
CA MET A 87 11.83 15.43 5.87
C MET A 87 12.84 16.17 4.98
N GLY A 88 12.39 17.22 4.30
CA GLY A 88 13.25 18.30 3.86
C GLY A 88 13.66 18.38 2.40
N ASP A 89 13.13 17.61 1.47
CA ASP A 89 13.46 17.79 0.06
C ASP A 89 12.21 17.68 -0.84
N GLU A 90 11.76 18.82 -1.38
CA GLU A 90 10.58 18.94 -2.25
C GLU A 90 10.80 18.33 -3.65
N GLY A 91 11.96 17.72 -3.91
CA GLY A 91 12.40 17.36 -5.27
C GLY A 91 12.21 15.92 -5.72
N LEU A 92 11.75 14.99 -4.88
CA LEU A 92 11.85 13.57 -5.21
C LEU A 92 10.49 12.85 -5.16
N THR A 93 9.78 12.89 -6.29
CA THR A 93 8.49 12.18 -6.51
C THR A 93 8.66 10.68 -6.84
N ASP A 94 9.87 10.20 -7.11
CA ASP A 94 10.11 8.86 -7.68
C ASP A 94 10.10 7.71 -6.66
N GLU A 95 10.08 7.99 -5.37
CA GLU A 95 10.25 6.99 -4.31
C GLU A 95 9.03 6.07 -4.11
N ALA A 96 7.83 6.59 -4.32
CA ALA A 96 6.62 5.77 -4.28
C ALA A 96 6.68 4.68 -5.37
N ILE A 97 7.27 5.01 -6.51
CA ILE A 97 7.51 4.09 -7.62
C ILE A 97 8.53 3.03 -7.20
N HIS A 98 9.59 3.40 -6.44
CA HIS A 98 10.59 2.46 -5.96
C HIS A 98 10.01 1.43 -4.98
N ILE A 99 9.18 1.86 -4.03
CA ILE A 99 8.51 0.93 -3.10
C ILE A 99 7.54 0.04 -3.85
N ALA A 100 6.75 0.60 -4.78
CA ALA A 100 5.84 -0.16 -5.62
C ALA A 100 6.59 -1.18 -6.49
N ALA A 101 7.71 -0.79 -7.10
CA ALA A 101 8.58 -1.71 -7.84
C ALA A 101 9.11 -2.82 -6.92
N GLY A 102 9.56 -2.50 -5.71
CA GLY A 102 9.98 -3.50 -4.72
C GLY A 102 8.90 -4.53 -4.42
N MET A 103 7.64 -4.10 -4.28
CA MET A 103 6.50 -5.01 -4.10
C MET A 103 6.28 -5.92 -5.32
N LEU A 104 6.35 -5.37 -6.54
CA LEU A 104 6.24 -6.17 -7.76
C LEU A 104 7.38 -7.19 -7.87
N PHE A 105 8.63 -6.80 -7.56
CA PHE A 105 9.77 -7.73 -7.52
C PHE A 105 9.61 -8.82 -6.47
N ALA A 106 9.00 -8.51 -5.33
CA ALA A 106 8.67 -9.49 -4.29
C ALA A 106 7.60 -10.50 -4.73
N GLY A 107 6.88 -10.24 -5.85
CA GLY A 107 5.89 -11.15 -6.43
C GLY A 107 4.44 -10.68 -6.32
N TYR A 108 4.15 -9.49 -5.77
CA TYR A 108 2.78 -8.95 -5.83
C TYR A 108 2.41 -8.66 -7.29
N GLY A 109 1.18 -9.04 -7.70
CA GLY A 109 0.71 -8.87 -9.07
C GLY A 109 0.18 -7.47 -9.36
N GLY A 110 -0.24 -6.74 -8.33
CA GLY A 110 -0.68 -5.36 -8.40
C GLY A 110 -0.29 -4.57 -7.16
N VAL A 111 -0.05 -3.28 -7.34
CA VAL A 111 0.28 -2.35 -6.26
C VAL A 111 -0.57 -1.09 -6.42
N VAL A 112 -1.31 -0.73 -5.39
CA VAL A 112 -1.94 0.59 -5.26
C VAL A 112 -1.08 1.43 -4.34
N GLY A 113 -0.74 2.63 -4.76
CA GLY A 113 0.08 3.55 -3.97
C GLY A 113 -0.24 5.00 -4.25
N THR A 114 0.58 5.90 -3.73
CA THR A 114 0.46 7.34 -3.95
C THR A 114 1.80 7.94 -4.35
N MET A 115 1.82 8.79 -5.37
CA MET A 115 3.03 9.45 -5.87
C MET A 115 3.60 10.49 -4.90
N TRP A 116 2.74 11.11 -4.08
CA TRP A 116 3.13 12.09 -3.05
C TRP A 116 2.21 11.99 -1.83
N SER A 117 2.48 12.81 -0.83
CA SER A 117 1.73 12.84 0.42
C SER A 117 0.24 13.10 0.19
N ILE A 118 -0.59 12.30 0.82
CA ILE A 118 -2.05 12.42 0.81
C ILE A 118 -2.56 12.77 2.20
N SER A 119 -3.73 13.39 2.23
CA SER A 119 -4.39 13.71 3.49
C SER A 119 -4.86 12.45 4.22
N ASP A 120 -4.57 12.35 5.51
CA ASP A 120 -5.05 11.30 6.41
C ASP A 120 -6.58 11.15 6.40
N LYS A 121 -7.30 12.20 6.03
CA LYS A 121 -8.77 12.19 5.89
C LYS A 121 -9.23 11.38 4.67
N HIS A 122 -8.48 11.43 3.55
CA HIS A 122 -8.93 10.90 2.28
C HIS A 122 -8.37 9.50 1.98
N ALA A 123 -7.18 9.18 2.48
CA ALA A 123 -6.58 7.85 2.28
C ALA A 123 -7.48 6.69 2.75
N PRO A 124 -8.07 6.73 3.96
CA PRO A 124 -8.98 5.69 4.42
C PRO A 124 -10.27 5.59 3.59
N VAL A 125 -10.75 6.72 3.03
CA VAL A 125 -11.95 6.74 2.18
C VAL A 125 -11.68 6.02 0.87
N VAL A 126 -10.57 6.32 0.21
CA VAL A 126 -10.18 5.64 -1.04
C VAL A 126 -9.95 4.16 -0.79
N ALA A 127 -9.21 3.81 0.26
CA ALA A 127 -8.96 2.41 0.61
C ALA A 127 -10.28 1.64 0.85
N ARG A 128 -11.19 2.21 1.65
CA ARG A 128 -12.51 1.62 1.88
C ARG A 128 -13.24 1.37 0.57
N ASP A 129 -13.33 2.39 -0.28
CA ASP A 129 -14.09 2.33 -1.52
C ASP A 129 -13.50 1.30 -2.51
N VAL A 130 -12.16 1.15 -2.54
CA VAL A 130 -11.48 0.12 -3.32
C VAL A 130 -11.82 -1.27 -2.79
N TYR A 131 -11.70 -1.49 -1.48
CA TYR A 131 -11.99 -2.79 -0.89
C TYR A 131 -13.47 -3.17 -0.96
N GLU A 132 -14.40 -2.23 -0.77
CA GLU A 132 -15.83 -2.47 -0.98
C GLU A 132 -16.11 -2.97 -2.40
N GLN A 133 -15.42 -2.42 -3.39
CA GLN A 133 -15.56 -2.87 -4.77
C GLN A 133 -14.97 -4.26 -4.99
N LEU A 134 -13.79 -4.53 -4.44
CA LEU A 134 -13.08 -5.80 -4.64
C LEU A 134 -13.77 -6.97 -3.91
N PHE A 135 -14.44 -6.70 -2.79
CA PHE A 135 -15.13 -7.74 -2.00
C PHE A 135 -16.66 -7.78 -2.22
N ARG A 136 -17.22 -6.97 -3.14
CA ARG A 136 -18.66 -6.76 -3.30
C ARG A 136 -19.49 -8.03 -3.56
N ASP A 137 -18.90 -9.02 -4.24
CA ASP A 137 -19.64 -10.20 -4.68
C ASP A 137 -19.51 -11.41 -3.74
N GLY A 138 -18.87 -11.23 -2.57
CA GLY A 138 -18.58 -12.32 -1.62
C GLY A 138 -17.67 -13.42 -2.17
N LYS A 139 -17.10 -13.23 -3.36
CA LYS A 139 -16.13 -14.13 -3.99
C LYS A 139 -14.73 -13.81 -3.50
N ARG A 140 -13.78 -14.72 -3.75
CA ARG A 140 -12.38 -14.44 -3.55
C ARG A 140 -11.99 -13.22 -4.39
N PRO A 141 -11.46 -12.15 -3.78
CA PRO A 141 -11.13 -10.93 -4.52
C PRO A 141 -10.00 -11.17 -5.51
N ASP A 142 -10.11 -10.54 -6.69
CA ASP A 142 -9.11 -10.60 -7.73
C ASP A 142 -8.31 -9.29 -7.77
N TYR A 143 -7.00 -9.36 -7.56
CA TYR A 143 -6.12 -8.18 -7.60
C TYR A 143 -6.10 -7.49 -8.97
N ARG A 144 -6.41 -8.20 -10.06
CA ARG A 144 -6.49 -7.64 -11.42
C ARG A 144 -7.62 -6.61 -11.58
N GLU A 145 -8.61 -6.66 -10.70
CA GLU A 145 -9.68 -5.65 -10.65
C GLU A 145 -9.28 -4.39 -9.84
N ALA A 146 -8.07 -4.36 -9.24
CA ALA A 146 -7.64 -3.26 -8.37
C ALA A 146 -7.55 -1.93 -9.11
N ALA A 147 -7.06 -1.91 -10.35
CA ALA A 147 -7.02 -0.70 -11.18
C ALA A 147 -8.42 -0.12 -11.42
N ARG A 148 -9.40 -0.97 -11.75
CA ARG A 148 -10.79 -0.57 -11.95
C ARG A 148 -11.44 -0.08 -10.64
N ALA A 149 -11.19 -0.80 -9.55
CA ALA A 149 -11.70 -0.43 -8.23
C ALA A 149 -11.15 0.94 -7.78
N LEU A 150 -9.85 1.18 -7.99
CA LEU A 150 -9.20 2.45 -7.72
C LEU A 150 -9.79 3.57 -8.58
N HIS A 151 -9.95 3.35 -9.88
CA HIS A 151 -10.57 4.32 -10.79
C HIS A 151 -11.96 4.74 -10.30
N GLY A 152 -12.79 3.79 -9.90
CA GLY A 152 -14.12 4.06 -9.34
C GLY A 152 -14.07 4.84 -8.03
N ALA A 153 -13.15 4.50 -7.12
CA ALA A 153 -12.95 5.21 -5.86
C ALA A 153 -12.51 6.67 -6.08
N ILE A 154 -11.54 6.88 -6.99
CA ILE A 154 -11.08 8.22 -7.39
C ILE A 154 -12.23 9.01 -8.04
N GLY A 155 -13.01 8.39 -8.91
CA GLY A 155 -14.16 9.02 -9.55
C GLY A 155 -15.16 9.60 -8.53
N ARG A 156 -15.42 8.88 -7.44
CA ARG A 156 -16.28 9.35 -6.33
C ARG A 156 -15.64 10.49 -5.52
N LEU A 157 -14.31 10.52 -5.43
CA LEU A 157 -13.57 11.55 -4.70
C LEU A 157 -13.45 12.84 -5.52
N ARG A 158 -13.30 12.76 -6.84
CA ARG A 158 -13.13 13.92 -7.75
C ARG A 158 -14.21 14.99 -7.60
N GLY A 159 -15.46 14.58 -7.35
CA GLY A 159 -16.56 15.54 -7.14
C GLY A 159 -16.58 16.21 -5.75
N LYS A 160 -15.69 15.82 -4.83
CA LYS A 160 -15.72 16.22 -3.43
C LYS A 160 -14.40 16.79 -2.91
N ALA A 161 -13.33 16.68 -3.67
CA ALA A 161 -11.98 17.05 -3.25
C ALA A 161 -11.20 17.72 -4.37
N SER A 162 -10.14 18.48 -4.02
CA SER A 162 -9.28 19.15 -4.97
C SER A 162 -8.48 18.15 -5.82
N PHE A 163 -7.99 18.61 -6.97
CA PHE A 163 -7.16 17.84 -7.88
C PHE A 163 -5.95 17.20 -7.17
N ALA A 164 -5.23 17.96 -6.37
CA ALA A 164 -4.07 17.49 -5.61
C ALA A 164 -4.39 16.36 -4.62
N THR A 165 -5.65 16.19 -4.24
CA THR A 165 -6.09 15.17 -3.28
C THR A 165 -6.28 13.80 -3.93
N TRP A 166 -6.81 13.73 -5.14
CA TRP A 166 -7.15 12.47 -5.79
C TRP A 166 -6.14 12.03 -6.86
N LEU A 167 -5.38 12.96 -7.46
CA LEU A 167 -4.40 12.67 -8.49
C LEU A 167 -3.26 11.73 -8.02
N PRO A 168 -2.76 11.82 -6.76
CA PRO A 168 -1.62 11.01 -6.35
C PRO A 168 -1.83 9.50 -6.43
N PHE A 169 -3.05 9.02 -6.37
CA PHE A 169 -3.31 7.59 -6.36
C PHE A 169 -3.00 6.93 -7.69
N ILE A 170 -2.16 5.91 -7.67
CA ILE A 170 -1.73 5.14 -8.83
C ILE A 170 -1.93 3.65 -8.60
N HIS A 171 -2.08 2.92 -9.70
CA HIS A 171 -1.97 1.47 -9.74
C HIS A 171 -0.81 1.09 -10.66
N VAL A 172 0.00 0.12 -10.23
CA VAL A 172 1.11 -0.44 -11.01
C VAL A 172 0.98 -1.96 -10.98
N GLY A 173 1.08 -2.60 -12.13
CA GLY A 173 0.95 -4.06 -12.25
C GLY A 173 -0.11 -4.49 -13.26
N LEU A 174 -0.55 -5.74 -13.16
CA LEU A 174 -1.54 -6.38 -14.03
C LEU A 174 -2.97 -6.07 -13.58
#